data_4fe26910be89b8d35eb6bfc55c0ae484
#
_entry.id   4fe26910be89b8d35eb6bfc55c0ae484
#
_cell.length_a   1.000
_cell.length_b   1.000
_cell.length_c   1.000
_cell.angle_alpha   90.00
_cell.angle_beta   90.00
_cell.angle_gamma   90.00
#
_symmetry.space_group_name_H-M   'P 1'
#
loop_
_entity.id
_entity.type
_entity.pdbx_description
1 polymer ?
#
loop_
_entity_poly.entity_id
_entity_poly.type
_entity_poly.pdbx_seq_one_letter_code
_entity_poly.pdbx_strand_id
1 'polypeptide(L)'
;DHFFNWASSEQWNPGHKGLELELLHSADPKGFFFSTQPHPAKDEIVSIVSAVRYGEDQGWIGFYIASPKYRGKGYGLATFNRAFDHLTPDTRESIGLDAVLAQVENYRKSGFTQTSWLNERRNGSAIDLVEKQERELAEKISRNEVEGLVLLSDPQVDLDQLPGIEVKYCGLKRPQFVKDWAQFHANHPEEHRFGVAILSSDKKDEKSGKPLVLGYACVRPATSSYRVGPLYAADGDIAKKLLVKLAVEVVLAEKQSPLGVPLMFDVDMPDKNPTAVKIFDGLGWKNTFPCLRMWKGKIPAHDVNGVFGVTTLEIG
;
A
#
# COMPACT_ATOMS: atom_id res chain seq x y z
N ASP A 1 -3.10 13.42 14.22
CA ASP A 1 -4.24 13.89 13.38
C ASP A 1 -3.82 14.70 12.16
N HIS A 2 -2.69 15.46 12.17
CA HIS A 2 -2.28 16.27 11.01
C HIS A 2 -1.92 15.41 9.79
N PHE A 3 -1.25 14.28 9.97
CA PHE A 3 -0.92 13.37 8.86
C PHE A 3 -2.19 12.87 8.16
N PHE A 4 -3.18 12.42 8.91
CA PHE A 4 -4.47 12.00 8.35
C PHE A 4 -5.22 13.15 7.69
N ASN A 5 -5.44 14.27 8.41
CA ASN A 5 -6.25 15.37 7.93
C ASN A 5 -5.68 16.01 6.66
N TRP A 6 -4.34 16.15 6.59
CA TRP A 6 -3.69 16.73 5.43
C TRP A 6 -3.63 15.77 4.24
N ALA A 7 -3.39 14.47 4.47
CA ALA A 7 -3.50 13.47 3.41
C ALA A 7 -4.93 13.42 2.84
N SER A 8 -5.96 13.54 3.69
CA SER A 8 -7.35 13.66 3.25
C SER A 8 -7.58 14.92 2.40
N SER A 9 -7.04 16.08 2.82
CA SER A 9 -7.19 17.34 2.08
C SER A 9 -6.48 17.33 0.73
N GLU A 10 -5.40 16.57 0.58
CA GLU A 10 -4.70 16.35 -0.69
C GLU A 10 -5.34 15.21 -1.53
N GLN A 11 -6.48 14.67 -1.11
CA GLN A 11 -7.22 13.60 -1.80
C GLN A 11 -6.44 12.27 -1.91
N TRP A 12 -5.53 12.00 -0.97
CA TRP A 12 -4.74 10.77 -0.98
C TRP A 12 -5.49 9.54 -0.49
N ASN A 13 -6.72 9.76 0.00
CA ASN A 13 -7.60 8.70 0.50
C ASN A 13 -6.97 7.83 1.60
N PRO A 14 -6.52 8.43 2.73
CA PRO A 14 -5.92 7.68 3.83
C PRO A 14 -6.93 6.74 4.49
N GLY A 15 -6.44 5.79 5.26
CA GLY A 15 -7.26 4.83 6.01
C GLY A 15 -8.36 5.51 6.84
N HIS A 16 -9.54 4.90 6.89
CA HIS A 16 -10.73 5.44 7.54
C HIS A 16 -10.43 5.86 8.99
N LYS A 17 -10.71 7.11 9.34
CA LYS A 17 -10.43 7.70 10.67
C LYS A 17 -8.98 7.56 11.15
N GLY A 18 -8.03 7.41 10.23
CA GLY A 18 -6.62 7.23 10.57
C GLY A 18 -6.24 5.84 11.07
N LEU A 19 -7.05 4.84 10.76
CA LEU A 19 -6.95 3.45 11.22
C LEU A 19 -5.52 2.86 11.15
N GLU A 20 -4.78 3.15 10.07
CA GLU A 20 -3.46 2.58 9.81
C GLU A 20 -2.28 3.44 10.32
N LEU A 21 -2.54 4.65 10.86
CA LEU A 21 -1.46 5.59 11.19
C LEU A 21 -0.48 5.07 12.25
N GLU A 22 -0.98 4.35 13.26
CA GLU A 22 -0.11 3.77 14.29
C GLU A 22 0.80 2.70 13.71
N LEU A 23 0.26 1.86 12.81
CA LEU A 23 1.03 0.85 12.11
C LEU A 23 2.07 1.48 11.17
N LEU A 24 1.70 2.51 10.42
CA LEU A 24 2.65 3.23 9.56
C LEU A 24 3.77 3.89 10.39
N HIS A 25 3.40 4.49 11.54
CA HIS A 25 4.36 5.10 12.47
C HIS A 25 5.30 4.06 13.10
N SER A 26 4.81 2.85 13.39
CA SER A 26 5.63 1.79 14.01
C SER A 26 6.77 1.29 13.11
N ALA A 27 6.68 1.51 11.80
CA ALA A 27 7.76 1.13 10.87
C ALA A 27 9.10 1.83 11.16
N ASP A 28 9.06 3.10 11.54
CA ASP A 28 10.19 3.86 12.11
C ASP A 28 9.66 5.03 12.96
N PRO A 29 9.45 4.85 14.28
CA PRO A 29 8.85 5.89 15.13
C PRO A 29 9.63 7.22 15.19
N LYS A 30 10.91 7.22 14.80
CA LYS A 30 11.75 8.42 14.73
C LYS A 30 11.73 9.07 13.34
N GLY A 31 11.06 8.45 12.37
CA GLY A 31 11.02 8.89 10.99
C GLY A 31 9.89 9.86 10.64
N PHE A 32 9.12 10.35 11.61
CA PHE A 32 7.99 11.27 11.36
C PHE A 32 8.32 12.67 11.85
N PHE A 33 8.38 13.62 10.93
CA PHE A 33 8.82 14.99 11.17
C PHE A 33 7.72 16.00 10.88
N PHE A 34 7.74 17.09 11.65
CA PHE A 34 6.93 18.24 11.36
C PHE A 34 7.71 19.53 11.72
N SER A 35 7.40 20.62 11.07
CA SER A 35 7.87 21.95 11.46
C SER A 35 6.71 22.78 11.99
N THR A 36 7.02 23.68 12.93
CA THR A 36 6.07 24.59 13.53
C THR A 36 6.45 26.04 13.29
N GLN A 37 5.44 26.89 13.25
CA GLN A 37 5.57 28.36 13.32
C GLN A 37 5.07 28.80 14.71
N PRO A 38 5.84 29.60 15.45
CA PRO A 38 5.36 30.19 16.70
C PRO A 38 4.05 30.97 16.51
N HIS A 39 3.10 30.73 17.39
CA HIS A 39 1.83 31.45 17.43
C HIS A 39 1.42 31.76 18.88
N PRO A 40 0.86 32.97 19.17
CA PRO A 40 0.56 33.37 20.55
C PRO A 40 -0.29 32.41 21.37
N ALA A 41 -1.21 31.68 20.73
CA ALA A 41 -2.09 30.72 21.42
C ALA A 41 -1.51 29.30 21.48
N LYS A 42 -0.92 28.82 20.38
CA LYS A 42 -0.31 27.47 20.23
C LYS A 42 0.46 27.44 18.93
N ASP A 43 1.66 26.90 18.95
CA ASP A 43 2.47 26.70 17.75
C ASP A 43 1.67 25.98 16.66
N GLU A 44 1.72 26.53 15.45
CA GLU A 44 1.00 25.99 14.29
C GLU A 44 1.92 25.05 13.50
N ILE A 45 1.48 23.80 13.24
CA ILE A 45 2.19 22.90 12.36
C ILE A 45 2.06 23.39 10.91
N VAL A 46 3.18 23.56 10.21
CA VAL A 46 3.23 24.17 8.88
C VAL A 46 3.67 23.20 7.78
N SER A 47 4.36 22.12 8.12
CA SER A 47 4.68 21.04 7.20
C SER A 47 4.92 19.72 7.94
N ILE A 48 4.68 18.60 7.25
CA ILE A 48 4.90 17.23 7.72
C ILE A 48 5.65 16.44 6.66
N VAL A 49 6.35 15.39 7.09
CA VAL A 49 7.00 14.40 6.21
C VAL A 49 7.30 13.14 7.01
N SER A 50 7.18 11.98 6.39
CA SER A 50 7.76 10.74 6.91
C SER A 50 9.04 10.38 6.15
N ALA A 51 10.02 9.83 6.86
CA ALA A 51 11.29 9.35 6.34
C ALA A 51 11.64 8.05 7.08
N VAL A 52 11.15 6.93 6.58
CA VAL A 52 11.19 5.63 7.25
C VAL A 52 12.42 4.85 6.78
N ARG A 53 13.16 4.27 7.72
CA ARG A 53 14.32 3.42 7.45
C ARG A 53 13.91 1.97 7.34
N TYR A 54 14.41 1.29 6.31
CA TYR A 54 14.27 -0.15 6.13
C TYR A 54 15.65 -0.81 6.14
N GLY A 55 15.95 -1.50 7.24
CA GLY A 55 17.30 -2.03 7.46
C GLY A 55 18.37 -0.94 7.45
N GLU A 56 19.57 -1.28 6.93
CA GLU A 56 20.71 -0.36 6.89
C GLU A 56 20.83 0.37 5.55
N ASP A 57 20.30 -0.23 4.46
CA ASP A 57 20.56 0.17 3.08
C ASP A 57 19.37 0.82 2.36
N GLN A 58 18.17 0.81 2.95
CA GLN A 58 16.98 1.35 2.29
C GLN A 58 16.25 2.37 3.16
N GLY A 59 15.50 3.27 2.50
CA GLY A 59 14.62 4.22 3.15
C GLY A 59 13.48 4.64 2.24
N TRP A 60 12.45 5.24 2.84
CA TRP A 60 11.29 5.73 2.12
C TRP A 60 10.86 7.10 2.62
N ILE A 61 10.54 8.00 1.69
CA ILE A 61 9.94 9.30 2.00
C ILE A 61 8.47 9.28 1.62
N GLY A 62 7.62 9.71 2.56
CA GLY A 62 6.19 9.85 2.34
C GLY A 62 5.59 11.01 3.14
N PHE A 63 4.29 11.19 3.03
CA PHE A 63 3.54 12.23 3.75
C PHE A 63 4.15 13.64 3.65
N TYR A 64 4.88 13.94 2.57
CA TYR A 64 5.48 15.26 2.40
C TYR A 64 4.42 16.28 1.99
N ILE A 65 3.89 17.00 2.97
CA ILE A 65 2.84 17.99 2.79
C ILE A 65 3.22 19.28 3.52
N ALA A 66 3.11 20.40 2.82
CA ALA A 66 3.15 21.73 3.43
C ALA A 66 1.74 22.33 3.42
N SER A 67 1.32 22.92 4.54
CA SER A 67 0.05 23.62 4.65
C SER A 67 -0.06 24.69 3.55
N PRO A 68 -1.18 24.77 2.82
CA PRO A 68 -1.34 25.72 1.71
C PRO A 68 -0.96 27.17 2.05
N LYS A 69 -1.30 27.63 3.25
CA LYS A 69 -0.97 28.98 3.78
C LYS A 69 0.54 29.25 3.84
N TYR A 70 1.36 28.20 3.93
CA TYR A 70 2.81 28.27 4.12
C TYR A 70 3.62 27.80 2.93
N ARG A 71 2.96 27.38 1.83
CA ARG A 71 3.66 26.98 0.59
C ARG A 71 4.46 28.13 0.00
N GLY A 72 5.57 27.82 -0.68
CA GLY A 72 6.46 28.79 -1.29
C GLY A 72 7.38 29.57 -0.32
N LYS A 73 7.29 29.33 1.00
CA LYS A 73 8.07 30.03 2.04
C LYS A 73 9.27 29.23 2.57
N GLY A 74 9.57 28.07 1.97
CA GLY A 74 10.72 27.23 2.34
C GLY A 74 10.48 26.23 3.49
N TYR A 75 9.38 26.33 4.23
CA TYR A 75 9.13 25.41 5.38
C TYR A 75 9.09 23.94 4.99
N GLY A 76 8.37 23.58 3.92
CA GLY A 76 8.33 22.21 3.42
C GLY A 76 9.72 21.68 3.09
N LEU A 77 10.53 22.45 2.39
CA LEU A 77 11.90 22.05 2.04
C LEU A 77 12.78 21.86 3.29
N ALA A 78 12.66 22.74 4.28
CA ALA A 78 13.40 22.63 5.53
C ALA A 78 13.02 21.33 6.29
N THR A 79 11.71 21.00 6.36
CA THR A 79 11.24 19.76 6.98
C THR A 79 11.71 18.53 6.18
N PHE A 80 11.65 18.60 4.85
CA PHE A 80 12.14 17.55 3.97
C PHE A 80 13.64 17.29 4.18
N ASN A 81 14.47 18.33 4.20
CA ASN A 81 15.92 18.18 4.42
C ASN A 81 16.21 17.56 5.80
N ARG A 82 15.51 17.99 6.84
CA ARG A 82 15.67 17.41 8.19
C ARG A 82 15.27 15.93 8.24
N ALA A 83 14.18 15.57 7.57
CA ALA A 83 13.76 14.18 7.44
C ALA A 83 14.74 13.36 6.58
N PHE A 84 15.26 13.97 5.51
CA PHE A 84 16.25 13.34 4.66
C PHE A 84 17.56 13.05 5.42
N ASP A 85 18.01 13.94 6.33
CA ASP A 85 19.16 13.71 7.21
C ASP A 85 18.96 12.46 8.09
N HIS A 86 17.72 12.12 8.47
CA HIS A 86 17.42 10.89 9.20
C HIS A 86 17.68 9.63 8.36
N LEU A 87 17.55 9.71 7.04
CA LEU A 87 17.81 8.59 6.14
C LEU A 87 19.29 8.49 5.73
N THR A 88 20.07 9.56 5.86
CA THR A 88 21.39 9.68 5.24
C THR A 88 22.63 9.59 6.17
N PRO A 89 22.64 8.92 7.32
CA PRO A 89 23.94 8.57 7.87
C PRO A 89 24.54 7.46 6.99
N ASP A 90 25.36 7.86 6.06
CA ASP A 90 26.48 7.22 5.39
C ASP A 90 26.30 6.02 4.46
N THR A 91 25.19 5.26 4.45
CA THR A 91 25.21 3.97 3.74
C THR A 91 23.94 3.58 2.99
N ARG A 92 22.89 4.41 2.94
CA ARG A 92 21.67 3.98 2.26
C ARG A 92 21.82 4.03 0.75
N GLU A 93 21.83 2.83 0.17
CA GLU A 93 21.97 2.66 -1.27
C GLU A 93 20.71 3.05 -2.04
N SER A 94 19.52 2.96 -1.39
CA SER A 94 18.22 3.13 -2.04
C SER A 94 17.26 3.92 -1.16
N ILE A 95 16.90 5.12 -1.57
CA ILE A 95 15.83 5.91 -0.95
C ILE A 95 14.72 6.10 -1.97
N GLY A 96 13.52 5.60 -1.66
CA GLY A 96 12.36 5.65 -2.55
C GLY A 96 11.32 6.68 -2.11
N LEU A 97 10.47 7.05 -3.04
CA LEU A 97 9.22 7.78 -2.82
C LEU A 97 8.25 7.56 -3.99
N ASP A 98 6.96 7.79 -3.74
CA ASP A 98 5.95 7.87 -4.79
C ASP A 98 5.51 9.33 -4.98
N ALA A 99 5.95 9.95 -6.08
CA ALA A 99 5.75 11.36 -6.37
C ALA A 99 4.43 11.61 -7.09
N VAL A 100 3.57 12.48 -6.57
CA VAL A 100 2.51 13.08 -7.39
C VAL A 100 3.14 13.81 -8.58
N LEU A 101 2.56 13.70 -9.78
CA LEU A 101 3.20 14.14 -11.02
C LEU A 101 3.65 15.60 -10.99
N ALA A 102 2.88 16.48 -10.33
CA ALA A 102 3.20 17.89 -10.18
C ALA A 102 4.49 18.17 -9.37
N GLN A 103 4.99 17.20 -8.60
CA GLN A 103 6.18 17.34 -7.74
C GLN A 103 7.42 16.61 -8.26
N VAL A 104 7.33 15.88 -9.35
CA VAL A 104 8.41 15.07 -9.92
C VAL A 104 9.70 15.89 -10.12
N GLU A 105 9.59 17.10 -10.72
CA GLU A 105 10.75 17.95 -10.96
C GLU A 105 11.39 18.49 -9.66
N ASN A 106 10.61 18.67 -8.60
CA ASN A 106 11.14 19.07 -7.29
C ASN A 106 11.95 17.94 -6.66
N TYR A 107 11.46 16.69 -6.77
CA TYR A 107 12.20 15.52 -6.29
C TYR A 107 13.46 15.23 -7.13
N ARG A 108 13.43 15.49 -8.44
CA ARG A 108 14.65 15.40 -9.28
C ARG A 108 15.74 16.34 -8.82
N LYS A 109 15.41 17.59 -8.46
CA LYS A 109 16.34 18.56 -7.89
C LYS A 109 16.92 18.10 -6.54
N SER A 110 16.21 17.26 -5.80
CA SER A 110 16.67 16.65 -4.54
C SER A 110 17.45 15.34 -4.74
N GLY A 111 17.73 14.97 -6.00
CA GLY A 111 18.54 13.81 -6.34
C GLY A 111 17.76 12.50 -6.60
N PHE A 112 16.43 12.52 -6.65
CA PHE A 112 15.60 11.38 -7.03
C PHE A 112 15.53 11.30 -8.56
N THR A 113 16.56 10.76 -9.19
CA THR A 113 16.72 10.77 -10.65
C THR A 113 16.38 9.46 -11.32
N GLN A 114 16.31 8.36 -10.56
CA GLN A 114 15.92 7.04 -11.07
C GLN A 114 14.42 6.84 -10.95
N THR A 115 13.80 6.13 -11.89
CA THR A 115 12.36 5.84 -11.87
C THR A 115 12.11 4.37 -12.14
N SER A 116 11.15 3.75 -11.44
CA SER A 116 10.73 2.37 -11.67
C SER A 116 9.50 2.32 -12.58
N TRP A 117 8.36 2.76 -12.08
CA TRP A 117 7.06 2.68 -12.75
C TRP A 117 6.16 3.82 -12.32
N LEU A 118 5.07 4.01 -13.06
CA LEU A 118 3.95 4.85 -12.64
C LEU A 118 2.95 3.96 -11.87
N ASN A 119 2.66 4.31 -10.62
CA ASN A 119 1.52 3.75 -9.91
C ASN A 119 0.26 4.44 -10.45
N GLU A 120 -0.67 3.66 -10.97
CA GLU A 120 -2.00 4.11 -11.38
C GLU A 120 -3.01 3.64 -10.34
N ARG A 121 -3.68 4.55 -9.65
CA ARG A 121 -4.78 4.18 -8.76
C ARG A 121 -5.99 3.76 -9.58
N ARG A 122 -6.21 2.46 -9.69
CA ARG A 122 -7.35 1.89 -10.37
C ARG A 122 -8.55 1.83 -9.43
N ASN A 123 -9.63 2.50 -9.83
CA ASN A 123 -10.85 2.62 -9.04
C ASN A 123 -12.01 1.88 -9.72
N GLY A 124 -12.72 1.03 -8.97
CA GLY A 124 -13.87 0.28 -9.47
C GLY A 124 -14.78 -0.24 -8.36
N SER A 125 -16.00 -0.61 -8.72
CA SER A 125 -17.03 -1.07 -7.79
C SER A 125 -16.77 -2.51 -7.33
N ALA A 126 -16.67 -2.71 -6.01
CA ALA A 126 -16.57 -4.05 -5.42
C ALA A 126 -17.86 -4.85 -5.62
N ILE A 127 -19.04 -4.19 -5.61
CA ILE A 127 -20.31 -4.84 -5.89
C ILE A 127 -20.36 -5.32 -7.35
N ASP A 128 -20.03 -4.46 -8.31
CA ASP A 128 -20.04 -4.84 -9.72
C ASP A 128 -19.04 -5.97 -10.01
N LEU A 129 -17.89 -5.98 -9.30
CA LEU A 129 -16.90 -7.03 -9.42
C LEU A 129 -17.51 -8.40 -9.05
N VAL A 130 -18.21 -8.51 -7.92
CA VAL A 130 -18.77 -9.80 -7.45
C VAL A 130 -20.10 -10.16 -8.08
N GLU A 131 -20.94 -9.20 -8.48
CA GLU A 131 -22.28 -9.48 -8.98
C GLU A 131 -22.40 -9.53 -10.51
N LYS A 132 -21.44 -8.91 -11.23
CA LYS A 132 -21.49 -8.79 -12.69
C LYS A 132 -20.23 -9.29 -13.38
N GLN A 133 -19.06 -8.74 -13.01
CA GLN A 133 -17.82 -8.93 -13.77
C GLN A 133 -17.18 -10.31 -13.53
N GLU A 134 -17.17 -10.79 -12.29
CA GLU A 134 -16.54 -12.06 -11.86
C GLU A 134 -17.54 -12.92 -11.05
N ARG A 135 -18.81 -12.88 -11.41
CA ARG A 135 -19.91 -13.52 -10.67
C ARG A 135 -19.69 -15.00 -10.41
N GLU A 136 -19.35 -15.78 -11.43
CA GLU A 136 -19.12 -17.22 -11.28
C GLU A 136 -17.98 -17.52 -10.31
N LEU A 137 -16.88 -16.74 -10.37
CA LEU A 137 -15.77 -16.88 -9.45
C LEU A 137 -16.18 -16.49 -8.01
N ALA A 138 -16.94 -15.40 -7.85
CA ALA A 138 -17.45 -14.96 -6.56
C ALA A 138 -18.40 -16.00 -5.92
N GLU A 139 -19.25 -16.66 -6.72
CA GLU A 139 -20.11 -17.75 -6.27
C GLU A 139 -19.31 -18.97 -5.81
N LYS A 140 -18.27 -19.37 -6.55
CA LYS A 140 -17.35 -20.45 -6.15
C LYS A 140 -16.60 -20.11 -4.85
N ILE A 141 -16.11 -18.89 -4.73
CA ILE A 141 -15.43 -18.39 -3.53
C ILE A 141 -16.38 -18.43 -2.32
N SER A 142 -17.63 -17.97 -2.48
CA SER A 142 -18.62 -17.97 -1.40
C SER A 142 -19.00 -19.38 -0.93
N ARG A 143 -18.84 -20.40 -1.80
CA ARG A 143 -19.04 -21.82 -1.47
C ARG A 143 -17.76 -22.55 -1.04
N ASN A 144 -16.62 -21.81 -0.89
CA ASN A 144 -15.31 -22.37 -0.59
C ASN A 144 -14.83 -23.43 -1.61
N GLU A 145 -15.17 -23.24 -2.88
CA GLU A 145 -14.81 -24.17 -3.98
C GLU A 145 -13.50 -23.79 -4.69
N VAL A 146 -12.80 -22.74 -4.23
CA VAL A 146 -11.51 -22.33 -4.80
C VAL A 146 -10.38 -22.88 -3.91
N GLU A 147 -9.68 -23.88 -4.41
CA GLU A 147 -8.60 -24.55 -3.69
C GLU A 147 -7.49 -23.57 -3.27
N GLY A 148 -7.02 -23.71 -2.04
CA GLY A 148 -5.92 -22.94 -1.46
C GLY A 148 -6.24 -21.49 -1.16
N LEU A 149 -7.42 -20.96 -1.49
CA LEU A 149 -7.82 -19.58 -1.22
C LEU A 149 -8.35 -19.47 0.22
N VAL A 150 -7.58 -18.81 1.08
CA VAL A 150 -7.85 -18.71 2.52
C VAL A 150 -7.69 -17.28 3.04
N LEU A 151 -8.20 -17.02 4.24
CA LEU A 151 -7.87 -15.78 4.98
C LEU A 151 -6.44 -15.85 5.50
N LEU A 152 -5.78 -14.71 5.69
CA LEU A 152 -4.43 -14.66 6.31
C LEU A 152 -4.43 -15.16 7.77
N SER A 153 -5.59 -15.21 8.42
CA SER A 153 -5.77 -15.79 9.75
C SER A 153 -5.83 -17.32 9.77
N ASP A 154 -5.88 -17.98 8.60
CA ASP A 154 -5.87 -19.45 8.52
C ASP A 154 -4.56 -20.01 9.08
N PRO A 155 -4.59 -21.02 9.97
CA PRO A 155 -3.40 -21.61 10.56
C PRO A 155 -2.40 -22.23 9.56
N GLN A 156 -2.83 -22.54 8.35
CA GLN A 156 -1.96 -23.03 7.29
C GLN A 156 -1.09 -21.95 6.67
N VAL A 157 -1.48 -20.66 6.79
CA VAL A 157 -0.69 -19.55 6.31
C VAL A 157 0.53 -19.39 7.19
N ASP A 158 1.69 -19.25 6.57
CA ASP A 158 2.94 -18.90 7.23
C ASP A 158 3.31 -17.46 6.88
N LEU A 159 3.06 -16.54 7.82
CA LEU A 159 3.37 -15.12 7.64
C LEU A 159 4.86 -14.83 7.48
N ASP A 160 5.74 -15.76 7.88
CA ASP A 160 7.18 -15.61 7.69
C ASP A 160 7.63 -15.75 6.22
N GLN A 161 6.75 -16.24 5.33
CA GLN A 161 6.98 -16.25 3.88
C GLN A 161 6.73 -14.89 3.22
N LEU A 162 5.84 -14.04 3.77
CA LEU A 162 5.39 -12.81 3.13
C LEU A 162 6.51 -11.77 2.91
N PRO A 163 7.47 -11.57 3.83
CA PRO A 163 8.61 -10.69 3.59
C PRO A 163 9.44 -11.08 2.36
N GLY A 164 9.59 -12.37 2.10
CA GLY A 164 10.28 -12.87 0.90
C GLY A 164 9.53 -12.53 -0.38
N ILE A 165 8.21 -12.56 -0.35
CA ILE A 165 7.34 -12.18 -1.47
C ILE A 165 7.50 -10.67 -1.77
N GLU A 166 7.50 -9.81 -0.74
CA GLU A 166 7.68 -8.38 -0.94
C GLU A 166 9.07 -8.02 -1.47
N VAL A 167 10.11 -8.62 -0.92
CA VAL A 167 11.49 -8.44 -1.44
C VAL A 167 11.57 -8.86 -2.91
N LYS A 168 10.96 -9.99 -3.28
CA LYS A 168 10.94 -10.46 -4.66
C LYS A 168 10.25 -9.48 -5.60
N TYR A 169 9.09 -8.96 -5.22
CA TYR A 169 8.24 -8.19 -6.11
C TYR A 169 8.47 -6.67 -6.03
N CYS A 170 8.66 -6.11 -4.84
CA CYS A 170 8.90 -4.68 -4.62
C CYS A 170 10.35 -4.31 -4.32
N GLY A 171 11.19 -5.27 -3.91
CA GLY A 171 12.57 -5.03 -3.54
C GLY A 171 12.76 -4.40 -2.15
N LEU A 172 11.70 -4.19 -1.36
CA LEU A 172 11.76 -3.53 -0.04
C LEU A 172 12.05 -4.55 1.08
N LYS A 173 13.08 -4.26 1.87
CA LYS A 173 13.56 -5.12 2.97
C LYS A 173 13.00 -4.64 4.31
N ARG A 174 11.74 -4.93 4.60
CA ARG A 174 11.03 -4.51 5.82
C ARG A 174 10.24 -5.67 6.46
N PRO A 175 10.91 -6.76 6.86
CA PRO A 175 10.25 -8.01 7.22
C PRO A 175 9.26 -7.89 8.37
N GLN A 176 9.57 -7.11 9.40
CA GLN A 176 8.66 -6.93 10.53
C GLN A 176 7.40 -6.16 10.12
N PHE A 177 7.58 -5.06 9.38
CA PHE A 177 6.44 -4.27 8.88
C PHE A 177 5.47 -5.12 8.03
N VAL A 178 5.99 -5.97 7.15
CA VAL A 178 5.15 -6.86 6.30
C VAL A 178 4.32 -7.81 7.16
N LYS A 179 4.90 -8.39 8.20
CA LYS A 179 4.17 -9.28 9.12
C LYS A 179 3.12 -8.52 9.93
N ASP A 180 3.49 -7.36 10.46
CA ASP A 180 2.57 -6.51 11.22
C ASP A 180 1.41 -6.02 10.34
N TRP A 181 1.70 -5.67 9.07
CA TRP A 181 0.69 -5.32 8.07
C TRP A 181 -0.28 -6.47 7.80
N ALA A 182 0.25 -7.67 7.60
CA ALA A 182 -0.55 -8.86 7.38
C ALA A 182 -1.42 -9.21 8.59
N GLN A 183 -0.88 -9.14 9.80
CA GLN A 183 -1.64 -9.37 11.04
C GLN A 183 -2.71 -8.31 11.26
N PHE A 184 -2.40 -7.04 11.02
CA PHE A 184 -3.35 -5.94 11.13
C PHE A 184 -4.55 -6.10 10.19
N HIS A 185 -4.37 -6.76 9.04
CA HIS A 185 -5.42 -6.98 8.06
C HIS A 185 -5.97 -8.42 8.05
N ALA A 186 -5.48 -9.32 8.91
CA ALA A 186 -5.70 -10.75 8.76
C ALA A 186 -7.17 -11.16 8.66
N ASN A 187 -7.99 -10.74 9.65
CA ASN A 187 -9.44 -10.97 9.66
C ASN A 187 -10.10 -10.11 10.73
N HIS A 188 -10.55 -8.92 10.37
CA HIS A 188 -11.24 -7.98 11.25
C HIS A 188 -12.54 -7.50 10.59
N PRO A 189 -13.55 -8.38 10.48
CA PRO A 189 -14.80 -8.07 9.79
C PRO A 189 -15.55 -6.89 10.42
N GLU A 190 -15.43 -6.68 11.73
CA GLU A 190 -16.02 -5.55 12.46
C GLU A 190 -15.44 -4.18 12.04
N GLU A 191 -14.24 -4.18 11.50
CA GLU A 191 -13.55 -2.99 10.97
C GLU A 191 -13.41 -3.04 9.43
N HIS A 192 -14.04 -4.03 8.79
CA HIS A 192 -13.96 -4.28 7.35
C HIS A 192 -12.53 -4.38 6.80
N ARG A 193 -11.62 -4.97 7.61
CA ARG A 193 -10.24 -5.26 7.22
C ARG A 193 -10.08 -6.74 6.97
N PHE A 194 -9.54 -7.09 5.80
CA PHE A 194 -9.33 -8.49 5.41
C PHE A 194 -7.97 -8.66 4.74
N GLY A 195 -7.32 -9.76 5.08
CA GLY A 195 -6.16 -10.28 4.38
C GLY A 195 -6.46 -11.69 3.87
N VAL A 196 -6.03 -11.98 2.64
CA VAL A 196 -6.26 -13.25 1.97
C VAL A 196 -4.97 -13.77 1.34
N ALA A 197 -4.85 -15.10 1.21
CA ALA A 197 -3.74 -15.74 0.55
C ALA A 197 -4.22 -16.88 -0.36
N ILE A 198 -3.41 -17.22 -1.36
CA ILE A 198 -3.50 -18.48 -2.08
C ILE A 198 -2.31 -19.36 -1.72
N LEU A 199 -2.60 -20.57 -1.25
CA LEU A 199 -1.64 -21.57 -0.87
C LEU A 199 -1.47 -22.62 -1.98
N SER A 200 -0.25 -23.10 -2.18
CA SER A 200 0.02 -24.20 -3.10
C SER A 200 -0.51 -25.51 -2.53
N SER A 201 -1.14 -26.34 -3.37
CA SER A 201 -1.59 -27.68 -3.01
C SER A 201 -0.46 -28.71 -3.00
N ASP A 202 0.62 -28.46 -3.76
CA ASP A 202 1.70 -29.44 -4.00
C ASP A 202 3.07 -28.99 -3.50
N LYS A 203 3.27 -27.69 -3.24
CA LYS A 203 4.56 -27.14 -2.81
C LYS A 203 4.51 -26.68 -1.36
N LYS A 204 5.58 -26.96 -0.64
CA LYS A 204 5.76 -26.53 0.74
C LYS A 204 7.00 -25.66 0.88
N ASP A 205 6.95 -24.74 1.82
CA ASP A 205 8.12 -23.99 2.26
C ASP A 205 9.08 -24.92 2.98
N GLU A 206 10.36 -24.90 2.60
CA GLU A 206 11.38 -25.82 3.13
C GLU A 206 11.67 -25.59 4.61
N LYS A 207 11.46 -24.38 5.13
CA LYS A 207 11.76 -24.02 6.51
C LYS A 207 10.64 -24.39 7.46
N SER A 208 9.41 -24.03 7.10
CA SER A 208 8.24 -24.22 7.96
C SER A 208 7.50 -25.55 7.71
N GLY A 209 7.70 -26.15 6.55
CA GLY A 209 6.92 -27.33 6.11
C GLY A 209 5.47 -27.02 5.77
N LYS A 210 5.02 -25.77 5.90
CA LYS A 210 3.68 -25.30 5.54
C LYS A 210 3.54 -25.12 4.02
N PRO A 211 2.31 -25.06 3.48
CA PRO A 211 2.10 -24.77 2.07
C PRO A 211 2.80 -23.47 1.64
N LEU A 212 3.31 -23.46 0.40
CA LEU A 212 3.93 -22.27 -0.17
C LEU A 212 2.85 -21.22 -0.47
N VAL A 213 3.06 -19.98 -0.03
CA VAL A 213 2.20 -18.85 -0.37
C VAL A 213 2.50 -18.39 -1.80
N LEU A 214 1.54 -18.53 -2.70
CA LEU A 214 1.66 -18.16 -4.12
C LEU A 214 1.29 -16.69 -4.38
N GLY A 215 0.55 -16.09 -3.45
CA GLY A 215 0.16 -14.70 -3.48
C GLY A 215 -0.66 -14.33 -2.26
N TYR A 216 -0.71 -13.05 -1.94
CA TYR A 216 -1.54 -12.53 -0.86
C TYR A 216 -1.99 -11.09 -1.15
N ALA A 217 -3.08 -10.70 -0.53
CA ALA A 217 -3.63 -9.37 -0.64
C ALA A 217 -4.28 -8.93 0.66
N CYS A 218 -4.32 -7.61 0.87
CA CYS A 218 -5.01 -6.99 1.99
C CYS A 218 -5.97 -5.90 1.51
N VAL A 219 -7.06 -5.69 2.25
CA VAL A 219 -8.00 -4.59 2.03
C VAL A 219 -8.36 -3.92 3.35
N ARG A 220 -8.57 -2.62 3.30
CA ARG A 220 -8.99 -1.80 4.43
C ARG A 220 -9.89 -0.66 4.00
N PRO A 221 -10.82 -0.20 4.86
CA PRO A 221 -11.60 1.00 4.58
C PRO A 221 -10.69 2.24 4.60
N ALA A 222 -10.97 3.16 3.69
CA ALA A 222 -10.34 4.47 3.60
C ALA A 222 -11.40 5.58 3.67
N THR A 223 -11.02 6.82 3.46
CA THR A 223 -11.95 7.95 3.61
C THR A 223 -13.12 7.89 2.60
N SER A 224 -12.85 7.46 1.36
CA SER A 224 -13.82 7.49 0.26
C SER A 224 -13.96 6.18 -0.51
N SER A 225 -13.27 5.14 -0.11
CA SER A 225 -13.28 3.81 -0.76
C SER A 225 -12.66 2.77 0.16
N TYR A 226 -12.45 1.56 -0.33
CA TYR A 226 -11.60 0.54 0.26
C TYR A 226 -10.28 0.47 -0.50
N ARG A 227 -9.13 0.62 0.18
CA ARG A 227 -7.81 0.48 -0.44
C ARG A 227 -7.36 -0.96 -0.38
N VAL A 228 -7.03 -1.52 -1.55
CA VAL A 228 -6.40 -2.83 -1.69
C VAL A 228 -4.90 -2.63 -1.80
N GLY A 229 -4.15 -3.22 -0.87
CA GLY A 229 -2.68 -3.16 -0.86
C GLY A 229 -2.07 -3.90 0.34
N PRO A 230 -1.10 -4.82 0.08
CA PRO A 230 -0.64 -5.22 -1.24
C PRO A 230 -1.65 -6.11 -1.99
N LEU A 231 -1.40 -6.27 -3.29
CA LEU A 231 -1.94 -7.36 -4.11
C LEU A 231 -0.75 -7.97 -4.86
N TYR A 232 -0.11 -8.98 -4.26
CA TYR A 232 1.04 -9.68 -4.79
C TYR A 232 0.66 -11.09 -5.19
N ALA A 233 1.01 -11.50 -6.40
CA ALA A 233 0.63 -12.80 -6.93
C ALA A 233 1.66 -13.34 -7.92
N ALA A 234 1.76 -14.67 -8.01
CA ALA A 234 2.64 -15.33 -8.97
C ALA A 234 2.17 -15.14 -10.42
N ASP A 235 0.87 -14.94 -10.61
CA ASP A 235 0.26 -14.70 -11.92
C ASP A 235 -1.08 -13.96 -11.81
N GLY A 236 -1.68 -13.66 -12.98
CA GLY A 236 -2.93 -12.90 -13.06
C GLY A 236 -4.18 -13.65 -12.56
N ASP A 237 -4.21 -14.98 -12.66
CA ASP A 237 -5.34 -15.76 -12.16
C ASP A 237 -5.38 -15.76 -10.64
N ILE A 238 -4.21 -15.88 -10.01
CA ILE A 238 -4.05 -15.77 -8.56
C ILE A 238 -4.45 -14.36 -8.10
N ALA A 239 -3.94 -13.32 -8.78
CA ALA A 239 -4.28 -11.93 -8.46
C ALA A 239 -5.81 -11.67 -8.52
N LYS A 240 -6.47 -12.19 -9.56
CA LYS A 240 -7.91 -12.06 -9.72
C LYS A 240 -8.67 -12.78 -8.59
N LYS A 241 -8.29 -14.01 -8.25
CA LYS A 241 -8.92 -14.77 -7.15
C LYS A 241 -8.79 -14.04 -5.81
N LEU A 242 -7.61 -13.47 -5.52
CA LEU A 242 -7.37 -12.67 -4.32
C LEU A 242 -8.24 -11.42 -4.30
N LEU A 243 -8.30 -10.68 -5.41
CA LEU A 243 -9.09 -9.45 -5.53
C LEU A 243 -10.60 -9.72 -5.33
N VAL A 244 -11.12 -10.77 -5.99
CA VAL A 244 -12.54 -11.16 -5.86
C VAL A 244 -12.85 -11.65 -4.45
N LYS A 245 -11.96 -12.39 -3.81
CA LYS A 245 -12.15 -12.82 -2.41
C LYS A 245 -12.26 -11.63 -1.47
N LEU A 246 -11.37 -10.64 -1.60
CA LEU A 246 -11.46 -9.40 -0.80
C LEU A 246 -12.79 -8.68 -1.03
N ALA A 247 -13.28 -8.63 -2.28
CA ALA A 247 -14.56 -8.00 -2.59
C ALA A 247 -15.74 -8.76 -1.98
N VAL A 248 -15.73 -10.09 -2.00
CA VAL A 248 -16.74 -10.93 -1.33
C VAL A 248 -16.77 -10.63 0.16
N GLU A 249 -15.62 -10.59 0.85
CA GLU A 249 -15.55 -10.32 2.29
C GLU A 249 -16.06 -8.91 2.64
N VAL A 250 -15.61 -7.89 1.91
CA VAL A 250 -16.04 -6.50 2.15
C VAL A 250 -17.54 -6.32 1.91
N VAL A 251 -18.08 -6.89 0.83
CA VAL A 251 -19.52 -6.80 0.53
C VAL A 251 -20.36 -7.52 1.60
N LEU A 252 -19.89 -8.66 2.09
CA LEU A 252 -20.55 -9.39 3.18
C LEU A 252 -20.52 -8.61 4.50
N ALA A 253 -19.36 -8.05 4.86
CA ALA A 253 -19.21 -7.25 6.07
C ALA A 253 -20.11 -6.01 6.05
N GLU A 254 -20.15 -5.28 4.92
CA GLU A 254 -21.01 -4.10 4.77
C GLU A 254 -22.50 -4.45 4.89
N LYS A 255 -22.93 -5.62 4.38
CA LYS A 255 -24.31 -6.10 4.54
C LYS A 255 -24.67 -6.42 6.01
N GLN A 256 -23.69 -6.91 6.79
CA GLN A 256 -23.90 -7.30 8.19
C GLN A 256 -23.79 -6.12 9.16
N SER A 257 -22.85 -5.23 8.95
CA SER A 257 -22.56 -4.08 9.80
C SER A 257 -22.06 -2.90 8.96
N PRO A 258 -22.99 -2.08 8.41
CA PRO A 258 -22.62 -0.99 7.50
C PRO A 258 -21.63 0.00 8.12
N LEU A 259 -20.48 0.21 7.48
CA LEU A 259 -19.49 1.22 7.87
C LEU A 259 -19.76 2.58 7.19
N GLY A 260 -20.56 2.58 6.13
CA GLY A 260 -20.91 3.78 5.37
C GLY A 260 -19.80 4.29 4.44
N VAL A 261 -18.77 3.49 4.22
CA VAL A 261 -17.73 3.77 3.22
C VAL A 261 -18.22 3.26 1.85
N PRO A 262 -18.10 4.05 0.76
CA PRO A 262 -18.49 3.58 -0.56
C PRO A 262 -17.78 2.26 -0.94
N LEU A 263 -18.55 1.28 -1.45
CA LEU A 263 -18.05 -0.03 -1.87
C LEU A 263 -17.28 0.06 -3.21
N MET A 264 -16.34 1.00 -3.24
CA MET A 264 -15.37 1.18 -4.32
C MET A 264 -14.01 0.67 -3.86
N PHE A 265 -13.29 -0.02 -4.71
CA PHE A 265 -11.91 -0.41 -4.48
C PHE A 265 -10.95 0.57 -5.15
N ASP A 266 -9.89 0.94 -4.45
CA ASP A 266 -8.71 1.61 -4.97
C ASP A 266 -7.50 0.67 -4.90
N VAL A 267 -6.87 0.44 -6.06
CA VAL A 267 -5.65 -0.38 -6.18
C VAL A 267 -4.56 0.46 -6.84
N ASP A 268 -3.47 0.71 -6.14
CA ASP A 268 -2.31 1.43 -6.69
C ASP A 268 -1.44 0.44 -7.48
N MET A 269 -1.68 0.33 -8.80
CA MET A 269 -1.12 -0.66 -9.72
C MET A 269 0.06 -0.08 -10.52
N PRO A 270 1.22 -0.79 -10.66
CA PRO A 270 2.30 -0.35 -11.52
C PRO A 270 1.96 -0.52 -13.02
N ASP A 271 2.19 0.53 -13.83
CA ASP A 271 1.99 0.52 -15.29
C ASP A 271 2.90 -0.47 -16.03
N LYS A 272 3.96 -0.93 -15.39
CA LYS A 272 4.95 -1.86 -15.94
C LYS A 272 4.57 -3.35 -15.79
N ASN A 273 3.45 -3.67 -15.11
CA ASN A 273 2.90 -5.01 -15.11
C ASN A 273 1.80 -5.14 -16.19
N PRO A 274 2.09 -5.70 -17.38
CA PRO A 274 1.12 -5.77 -18.47
C PRO A 274 -0.08 -6.65 -18.15
N THR A 275 0.09 -7.65 -17.28
CA THR A 275 -1.00 -8.52 -16.84
C THR A 275 -1.96 -7.77 -15.92
N ALA A 276 -1.44 -6.95 -14.99
CA ALA A 276 -2.25 -6.11 -14.14
C ALA A 276 -3.03 -5.07 -14.97
N VAL A 277 -2.34 -4.38 -15.90
CA VAL A 277 -2.99 -3.44 -16.84
C VAL A 277 -4.16 -4.11 -17.57
N LYS A 278 -3.93 -5.30 -18.16
CA LYS A 278 -4.96 -6.05 -18.87
C LYS A 278 -6.16 -6.41 -17.99
N ILE A 279 -5.92 -6.81 -16.73
CA ILE A 279 -6.99 -7.16 -15.78
C ILE A 279 -7.83 -5.92 -15.47
N PHE A 280 -7.22 -4.82 -15.02
CA PHE A 280 -7.96 -3.63 -14.59
C PHE A 280 -8.62 -2.90 -15.77
N ASP A 281 -8.01 -2.88 -16.96
CA ASP A 281 -8.64 -2.37 -18.18
C ASP A 281 -9.83 -3.24 -18.60
N GLY A 282 -9.72 -4.56 -18.51
CA GLY A 282 -10.83 -5.50 -18.75
C GLY A 282 -11.99 -5.33 -17.78
N LEU A 283 -11.73 -4.96 -16.52
CA LEU A 283 -12.74 -4.60 -15.53
C LEU A 283 -13.30 -3.18 -15.75
N GLY A 284 -12.73 -2.38 -16.67
CA GLY A 284 -13.13 -0.99 -16.92
C GLY A 284 -12.81 -0.03 -15.79
N TRP A 285 -11.89 -0.41 -14.87
CA TRP A 285 -11.49 0.43 -13.74
C TRP A 285 -10.67 1.63 -14.20
N LYS A 286 -10.95 2.80 -13.64
CA LYS A 286 -10.35 4.07 -14.07
C LYS A 286 -9.14 4.44 -13.24
N ASN A 287 -8.12 5.01 -13.89
CA ASN A 287 -7.01 5.65 -13.18
C ASN A 287 -7.50 6.99 -12.61
N THR A 288 -7.44 7.14 -11.30
CA THR A 288 -7.92 8.33 -10.57
C THR A 288 -6.80 9.13 -9.93
N PHE A 289 -5.63 8.52 -9.68
CA PHE A 289 -4.52 9.17 -8.99
C PHE A 289 -3.16 8.56 -9.40
N PRO A 290 -2.42 9.16 -10.33
CA PRO A 290 -1.10 8.64 -10.74
C PRO A 290 0.02 9.18 -9.86
N CYS A 291 0.95 8.30 -9.45
CA CYS A 291 2.19 8.65 -8.75
C CYS A 291 3.39 7.96 -9.38
N LEU A 292 4.46 8.73 -9.66
CA LEU A 292 5.70 8.18 -10.19
C LEU A 292 6.61 7.65 -9.07
N ARG A 293 6.95 6.36 -9.10
CA ARG A 293 7.91 5.77 -8.15
C ARG A 293 9.32 6.18 -8.54
N MET A 294 9.95 6.94 -7.65
CA MET A 294 11.27 7.54 -7.86
C MET A 294 12.26 7.08 -6.79
N TRP A 295 13.55 7.10 -7.18
CA TRP A 295 14.63 6.66 -6.31
C TRP A 295 15.80 7.63 -6.35
N LYS A 296 16.41 7.83 -5.19
CA LYS A 296 17.77 8.35 -5.05
C LYS A 296 18.69 7.18 -4.73
N GLY A 297 19.80 7.07 -5.48
CA GLY A 297 20.68 5.92 -5.44
C GLY A 297 20.20 4.78 -6.34
N LYS A 298 20.34 3.53 -5.90
CA LYS A 298 19.99 2.34 -6.68
C LYS A 298 18.51 2.04 -6.62
N ILE A 299 17.94 1.57 -7.71
CA ILE A 299 16.64 0.91 -7.70
C ILE A 299 16.84 -0.49 -7.12
N PRO A 300 16.13 -0.90 -6.06
CA PRO A 300 16.20 -2.26 -5.56
C PRO A 300 15.80 -3.27 -6.64
N ALA A 301 16.49 -4.43 -6.68
CA ALA A 301 16.08 -5.51 -7.57
C ALA A 301 14.67 -5.97 -7.24
N HIS A 302 13.83 -6.09 -8.26
CA HIS A 302 12.41 -6.45 -8.10
C HIS A 302 11.86 -7.13 -9.36
N ASP A 303 10.75 -7.85 -9.20
CA ASP A 303 9.98 -8.43 -10.31
C ASP A 303 8.58 -7.80 -10.32
N VAL A 304 8.42 -6.74 -11.11
CA VAL A 304 7.16 -6.00 -11.20
C VAL A 304 5.98 -6.85 -11.70
N ASN A 305 6.24 -7.97 -12.38
CA ASN A 305 5.17 -8.83 -12.90
C ASN A 305 4.34 -9.50 -11.79
N GLY A 306 4.88 -9.57 -10.57
CA GLY A 306 4.13 -10.06 -9.40
C GLY A 306 3.43 -8.97 -8.61
N VAL A 307 3.53 -7.69 -9.00
CA VAL A 307 2.88 -6.55 -8.34
C VAL A 307 1.61 -6.18 -9.09
N PHE A 308 0.46 -6.52 -8.56
CA PHE A 308 -0.86 -6.10 -9.05
C PHE A 308 -1.41 -4.92 -8.27
N GLY A 309 -0.88 -4.65 -7.10
CA GLY A 309 -1.12 -3.48 -6.26
C GLY A 309 -0.02 -3.36 -5.22
N VAL A 310 0.57 -2.16 -5.05
CA VAL A 310 1.58 -1.91 -4.03
C VAL A 310 0.97 -1.86 -2.64
N THR A 311 1.78 -2.07 -1.60
CA THR A 311 1.30 -2.10 -0.20
C THR A 311 0.65 -0.78 0.17
N THR A 312 1.36 0.33 -0.04
CA THR A 312 0.88 1.70 0.20
C THR A 312 1.84 2.68 -0.46
N LEU A 313 1.37 3.88 -0.83
CA LEU A 313 2.23 4.93 -1.40
C LEU A 313 2.99 5.69 -0.30
N GLU A 314 2.44 5.72 0.91
CA GLU A 314 2.89 6.54 2.02
C GLU A 314 4.25 6.10 2.58
N ILE A 315 4.52 4.80 2.57
CA ILE A 315 5.79 4.23 3.04
C ILE A 315 6.34 3.12 2.13
N GLY A 316 5.85 3.04 0.87
CA GLY A 316 6.32 2.14 -0.18
C GLY A 316 5.52 0.86 -0.41
#